data_df7ca71ef343a49e1cdcbb9b7d8d3780
#
_entry.id   df7ca71ef343a49e1cdcbb9b7d8d3780
#
_cell.length_a   1.000
_cell.length_b   1.000
_cell.length_c   1.000
_cell.angle_alpha   90.00
_cell.angle_beta   90.00
_cell.angle_gamma   90.00
#
_symmetry.space_group_name_H-M   'P 1'
#
loop_
_entity.id
_entity.type
_entity.pdbx_description
1 polymer ?
#
loop_
_entity_poly.entity_id
_entity_poly.type
_entity_poly.pdbx_seq_one_letter_code
_entity_poly.pdbx_strand_id
1 'polypeptide(L)'
;HSAKKKSAMNNFRSVSLSVLLGIAAPLSMALVSPVAAAATAEDLSQSASQALDKLYRSNPVAAAMGKQASGILVFPNVVKAGLIFGGSYGEGVLLKNGTTSGYYNSVSASWGLQAGAQSYGYVMFLMNDKSLRYLETSQGWEVGAGPNVVVINDGVAKSLTSTTLTGDAYAFTFAQQGLMASLSIEGSKISKIQR
;
A
#
# COMPACT_ATOMS: atom_id res chain seq x y z
N HIS A 1 -90.18 -5.77 15.96
CA HIS A 1 -90.20 -6.42 17.27
C HIS A 1 -88.84 -6.27 17.92
N SER A 2 -88.76 -5.34 18.83
CA SER A 2 -88.87 -5.52 20.28
C SER A 2 -87.68 -6.23 20.86
N ALA A 3 -86.87 -5.51 21.48
CA ALA A 3 -86.80 -4.96 22.84
C ALA A 3 -85.78 -5.69 23.75
N LYS A 4 -85.19 -4.85 24.49
CA LYS A 4 -84.67 -4.91 25.91
C LYS A 4 -83.16 -5.27 26.04
N LYS A 5 -82.32 -4.25 26.40
CA LYS A 5 -82.14 -3.58 27.69
C LYS A 5 -81.68 -4.49 28.84
N LYS A 6 -80.43 -4.27 29.27
CA LYS A 6 -79.93 -4.13 30.68
C LYS A 6 -78.40 -4.11 30.65
N SER A 7 -77.72 -3.04 30.92
CA SER A 7 -77.40 -2.40 32.22
C SER A 7 -76.83 -3.32 33.26
N ALA A 8 -75.55 -3.10 33.58
CA ALA A 8 -74.87 -3.15 34.88
C ALA A 8 -73.36 -2.88 34.63
N MET A 9 -72.81 -1.78 34.85
CA MET A 9 -72.44 -1.09 36.11
C MET A 9 -71.29 -1.79 36.85
N ASN A 10 -70.17 -1.07 36.81
CA ASN A 10 -69.09 -0.96 37.83
C ASN A 10 -68.25 -2.17 38.17
N ASN A 11 -66.97 -2.05 37.92
CA ASN A 11 -66.03 -2.01 39.02
C ASN A 11 -64.71 -1.35 38.59
N PHE A 12 -64.46 -0.18 39.12
CA PHE A 12 -63.18 0.49 39.19
C PHE A 12 -62.22 -0.38 40.01
N ARG A 13 -61.17 -0.85 39.42
CA ARG A 13 -59.97 -1.24 40.14
C ARG A 13 -58.78 -0.46 39.57
N SER A 14 -58.40 0.52 40.32
CA SER A 14 -57.16 1.25 40.17
C SER A 14 -56.00 0.30 40.23
N VAL A 15 -55.30 0.12 39.11
CA VAL A 15 -54.00 -0.52 39.11
C VAL A 15 -52.99 0.60 38.95
N SER A 16 -52.23 0.79 40.01
CA SER A 16 -51.12 1.72 40.11
C SER A 16 -50.06 1.34 39.09
N LEU A 17 -49.85 2.20 38.11
CA LEU A 17 -48.78 2.06 37.13
C LEU A 17 -47.48 2.57 37.78
N SER A 18 -46.68 1.62 38.26
CA SER A 18 -45.32 1.90 38.70
C SER A 18 -44.45 2.17 37.47
N VAL A 19 -44.10 3.41 37.25
CA VAL A 19 -43.13 3.81 36.25
C VAL A 19 -41.76 3.41 36.75
N LEU A 20 -41.23 2.31 36.24
CA LEU A 20 -39.82 1.95 36.33
C LEU A 20 -39.06 2.83 35.37
N LEU A 21 -38.42 3.85 35.90
CA LEU A 21 -37.47 4.70 35.19
C LEU A 21 -36.19 3.89 34.95
N GLY A 22 -36.13 3.21 33.81
CA GLY A 22 -34.92 2.55 33.34
C GLY A 22 -33.88 3.61 32.91
N ILE A 23 -32.85 3.76 33.73
CA ILE A 23 -31.67 4.56 33.35
C ILE A 23 -30.94 3.80 32.26
N ALA A 24 -31.18 4.18 31.01
CA ALA A 24 -30.36 3.77 29.87
C ALA A 24 -29.04 4.54 29.95
N ALA A 25 -28.00 3.92 30.49
CA ALA A 25 -26.65 4.41 30.36
C ALA A 25 -26.23 4.32 28.88
N PRO A 26 -25.79 5.41 28.25
CA PRO A 26 -25.20 5.30 26.92
C PRO A 26 -23.88 4.55 27.06
N LEU A 27 -23.82 3.34 26.53
CA LEU A 27 -22.58 2.60 26.33
C LEU A 27 -21.81 3.34 25.22
N SER A 28 -21.00 4.31 25.63
CA SER A 28 -20.06 4.99 24.73
C SER A 28 -19.03 3.96 24.32
N MET A 29 -19.27 3.26 23.21
CA MET A 29 -18.23 2.54 22.49
C MET A 29 -17.25 3.59 21.97
N ALA A 30 -16.19 3.81 22.71
CA ALA A 30 -15.01 4.48 22.20
C ALA A 30 -14.47 3.60 21.05
N LEU A 31 -14.72 4.04 19.82
CA LEU A 31 -14.04 3.54 18.64
C LEU A 31 -12.57 3.94 18.79
N VAL A 32 -11.80 3.07 19.42
CA VAL A 32 -10.34 3.14 19.38
C VAL A 32 -9.98 2.76 17.95
N SER A 33 -9.92 3.75 17.07
CA SER A 33 -9.27 3.56 15.77
C SER A 33 -7.82 3.19 16.05
N PRO A 34 -7.32 2.04 15.58
CA PRO A 34 -5.89 1.80 15.63
C PRO A 34 -5.24 2.89 14.78
N VAL A 35 -4.56 3.82 15.43
CA VAL A 35 -3.61 4.69 14.75
C VAL A 35 -2.55 3.74 14.24
N ALA A 36 -2.55 3.47 12.94
CA ALA A 36 -1.45 2.77 12.29
C ALA A 36 -0.22 3.66 12.52
N ALA A 37 0.59 3.30 13.50
CA ALA A 37 1.86 3.97 13.73
C ALA A 37 2.67 3.80 12.44
N ALA A 38 3.12 4.91 11.87
CA ALA A 38 4.04 4.85 10.73
C ALA A 38 5.27 4.06 11.17
N ALA A 39 5.74 3.15 10.31
CA ALA A 39 6.94 2.37 10.58
C ALA A 39 8.12 3.30 10.89
N THR A 40 8.93 2.93 11.87
CA THR A 40 10.13 3.71 12.18
C THR A 40 11.13 3.62 11.01
N ALA A 41 12.09 4.53 10.96
CA ALA A 41 13.17 4.49 9.96
C ALA A 41 13.93 3.14 10.01
N GLU A 42 14.13 2.62 11.21
CA GLU A 42 14.80 1.34 11.43
C GLU A 42 13.95 0.16 10.97
N ASP A 43 12.66 0.12 11.32
CA ASP A 43 11.73 -0.92 10.86
C ASP A 43 11.63 -0.95 9.33
N LEU A 44 11.59 0.22 8.70
CA LEU A 44 11.52 0.33 7.25
C LEU A 44 12.82 -0.16 6.59
N SER A 45 13.97 0.20 7.16
CA SER A 45 15.29 -0.25 6.67
C SER A 45 15.45 -1.77 6.81
N GLN A 46 15.00 -2.34 7.92
CA GLN A 46 15.01 -3.78 8.15
C GLN A 46 14.08 -4.51 7.17
N SER A 47 12.87 -4.01 7.00
CA SER A 47 11.89 -4.58 6.06
C SER A 47 12.40 -4.52 4.62
N ALA A 48 13.05 -3.43 4.22
CA ALA A 48 13.64 -3.28 2.91
C ALA A 48 14.77 -4.29 2.68
N SER A 49 15.66 -4.47 3.66
CA SER A 49 16.75 -5.45 3.57
C SER A 49 16.23 -6.88 3.45
N GLN A 50 15.24 -7.25 4.26
CA GLN A 50 14.60 -8.57 4.20
C GLN A 50 13.91 -8.83 2.85
N ALA A 51 13.22 -7.82 2.31
CA ALA A 51 12.56 -7.91 1.02
C ALA A 51 13.57 -8.10 -0.12
N LEU A 52 14.66 -7.35 -0.09
CA LEU A 52 15.75 -7.46 -1.08
C LEU A 52 16.42 -8.83 -1.03
N ASP A 53 16.73 -9.33 0.16
CA ASP A 53 17.32 -10.65 0.36
C ASP A 53 16.40 -11.76 -0.16
N LYS A 54 15.10 -11.64 0.08
CA LYS A 54 14.10 -12.58 -0.44
C LYS A 54 14.07 -12.56 -1.97
N LEU A 55 14.10 -11.37 -2.58
CA LEU A 55 14.15 -11.23 -4.03
C LEU A 55 15.40 -11.87 -4.61
N TYR A 56 16.56 -11.63 -4.02
CA TYR A 56 17.83 -12.21 -4.49
C TYR A 56 17.84 -13.74 -4.42
N ARG A 57 17.25 -14.33 -3.39
CA ARG A 57 17.13 -15.81 -3.28
C ARG A 57 16.20 -16.40 -4.32
N SER A 58 15.18 -15.68 -4.73
CA SER A 58 14.16 -16.18 -5.68
C SER A 58 14.45 -15.79 -7.13
N ASN A 59 15.31 -14.80 -7.37
CA ASN A 59 15.55 -14.26 -8.70
C ASN A 59 17.04 -13.99 -8.94
N PRO A 60 17.76 -14.90 -9.64
CA PRO A 60 19.19 -14.74 -9.93
C PRO A 60 19.50 -13.49 -10.77
N VAL A 61 18.57 -13.05 -11.65
CA VAL A 61 18.74 -11.85 -12.47
C VAL A 61 18.76 -10.60 -11.58
N ALA A 62 17.84 -10.52 -10.63
CA ALA A 62 17.83 -9.43 -9.66
C ALA A 62 19.12 -9.42 -8.80
N ALA A 63 19.59 -10.59 -8.38
CA ALA A 63 20.85 -10.70 -7.63
C ALA A 63 22.06 -10.23 -8.45
N ALA A 64 22.12 -10.54 -9.75
CA ALA A 64 23.17 -10.07 -10.65
C ALA A 64 23.11 -8.54 -10.86
N MET A 65 21.91 -7.98 -11.05
CA MET A 65 21.71 -6.54 -11.18
C MET A 65 22.11 -5.80 -9.91
N GLY A 66 21.78 -6.33 -8.74
CA GLY A 66 22.13 -5.72 -7.46
C GLY A 66 23.62 -5.53 -7.24
N LYS A 67 24.46 -6.40 -7.83
CA LYS A 67 25.93 -6.28 -7.79
C LYS A 67 26.47 -5.14 -8.66
N GLN A 68 25.72 -4.72 -9.68
CA GLN A 68 26.13 -3.71 -10.66
C GLN A 68 25.46 -2.35 -10.45
N ALA A 69 24.38 -2.30 -9.68
CA ALA A 69 23.60 -1.09 -9.48
C ALA A 69 24.38 -0.03 -8.71
N SER A 70 24.28 1.23 -9.13
CA SER A 70 24.80 2.41 -8.41
C SER A 70 23.98 2.69 -7.13
N GLY A 71 22.70 2.31 -7.12
CA GLY A 71 21.81 2.38 -5.98
C GLY A 71 20.64 1.43 -6.14
N ILE A 72 20.05 1.03 -5.02
CA ILE A 72 18.93 0.10 -4.98
C ILE A 72 17.82 0.72 -4.14
N LEU A 73 16.69 1.02 -4.77
CA LEU A 73 15.52 1.59 -4.10
C LEU A 73 14.52 0.47 -3.83
N VAL A 74 14.22 0.22 -2.57
CA VAL A 74 13.38 -0.89 -2.12
C VAL A 74 12.13 -0.37 -1.47
N PHE A 75 10.98 -0.73 -2.01
CA PHE A 75 9.66 -0.54 -1.41
C PHE A 75 9.12 -1.90 -0.94
N PRO A 76 9.29 -2.24 0.34
CA PRO A 76 8.93 -3.58 0.83
C PRO A 76 7.44 -3.83 0.80
N ASN A 77 6.63 -2.79 0.92
CA ASN A 77 5.18 -2.89 0.87
C ASN A 77 4.55 -1.61 0.31
N VAL A 78 3.80 -1.76 -0.76
CA VAL A 78 2.96 -0.73 -1.37
C VAL A 78 1.53 -1.21 -1.32
N VAL A 79 0.63 -0.40 -0.80
CA VAL A 79 -0.81 -0.70 -0.77
C VAL A 79 -1.49 0.09 -1.87
N LYS A 80 -2.28 -0.60 -2.67
CA LYS A 80 -3.12 -0.03 -3.71
C LYS A 80 -4.58 -0.34 -3.38
N ALA A 81 -5.43 0.68 -3.37
CA ALA A 81 -6.84 0.54 -3.09
C ALA A 81 -7.68 1.52 -3.93
N GLY A 82 -8.92 1.15 -4.22
CA GLY A 82 -9.85 2.01 -4.92
C GLY A 82 -11.12 1.31 -5.37
N LEU A 83 -12.08 2.11 -5.84
CA LEU A 83 -13.31 1.67 -6.50
C LEU A 83 -13.36 2.23 -7.92
N ILE A 84 -13.84 3.47 -8.09
CA ILE A 84 -13.79 4.19 -9.38
C ILE A 84 -12.52 5.01 -9.47
N PHE A 85 -12.11 5.58 -8.34
CA PHE A 85 -10.83 6.24 -8.16
C PHE A 85 -9.99 5.38 -7.23
N GLY A 86 -8.73 5.25 -7.52
CA GLY A 86 -7.81 4.49 -6.71
C GLY A 86 -6.48 5.20 -6.58
N GLY A 87 -5.68 4.70 -5.67
CA GLY A 87 -4.33 5.16 -5.47
C GLY A 87 -3.46 4.10 -4.83
N SER A 88 -2.17 4.30 -4.91
CA SER A 88 -1.20 3.50 -4.17
C SER A 88 -0.31 4.38 -3.33
N TYR A 89 0.14 3.82 -2.21
CA TYR A 89 1.12 4.43 -1.33
C TYR A 89 2.04 3.37 -0.76
N GLY A 90 3.32 3.66 -0.74
CA GLY A 90 4.33 2.86 -0.07
C GLY A 90 5.54 3.70 0.31
N GLU A 91 6.27 3.25 1.32
CA GLU A 91 7.52 3.85 1.73
C GLU A 91 8.67 2.90 1.46
N GLY A 92 9.82 3.45 1.14
CA GLY A 92 10.98 2.70 0.72
C GLY A 92 12.29 3.32 1.16
N VAL A 93 13.34 2.57 0.91
CA VAL A 93 14.71 2.88 1.32
C VAL A 93 15.63 2.84 0.12
N LEU A 94 16.45 3.87 -0.04
CA LEU A 94 17.58 3.85 -0.96
C LEU A 94 18.80 3.25 -0.26
N LEU A 95 19.31 2.18 -0.84
CA LEU A 95 20.56 1.53 -0.42
C LEU A 95 21.68 1.88 -1.39
N LYS A 96 22.82 2.30 -0.85
CA LYS A 96 24.07 2.48 -1.58
C LYS A 96 25.14 1.60 -0.90
N ASN A 97 25.75 0.71 -1.65
CA ASN A 97 26.73 -0.23 -1.09
C ASN A 97 26.22 -0.98 0.16
N GLY A 98 24.93 -1.38 0.14
CA GLY A 98 24.29 -2.08 1.24
C GLY A 98 23.90 -1.23 2.45
N THR A 99 24.17 0.10 2.42
CA THR A 99 23.87 1.02 3.51
C THR A 99 22.71 1.94 3.14
N THR A 100 21.81 2.19 4.10
CA THR A 100 20.71 3.14 3.94
C THR A 100 21.24 4.55 3.68
N SER A 101 20.83 5.13 2.53
CA SER A 101 21.24 6.47 2.09
C SER A 101 20.09 7.48 2.13
N GLY A 102 18.85 7.04 2.17
CA GLY A 102 17.69 7.92 2.22
C GLY A 102 16.38 7.15 2.22
N TYR A 103 15.31 7.87 2.51
CA TYR A 103 13.95 7.34 2.56
C TYR A 103 13.10 8.02 1.50
N TYR A 104 12.20 7.27 0.91
CA TYR A 104 11.35 7.71 -0.20
C TYR A 104 9.93 7.19 -0.03
N ASN A 105 8.97 7.88 -0.61
CA ASN A 105 7.63 7.34 -0.82
C ASN A 105 7.38 7.12 -2.31
N SER A 106 6.44 6.23 -2.60
CA SER A 106 5.90 5.98 -3.93
C SER A 106 4.40 6.19 -3.87
N VAL A 107 3.88 7.10 -4.67
CA VAL A 107 2.47 7.47 -4.72
C VAL A 107 1.98 7.40 -6.15
N SER A 108 0.84 6.77 -6.38
CA SER A 108 0.17 6.82 -7.69
C SER A 108 -1.32 7.09 -7.53
N ALA A 109 -1.91 7.69 -8.56
CA ALA A 109 -3.35 7.79 -8.72
C ALA A 109 -3.78 6.93 -9.92
N SER A 110 -4.92 6.27 -9.84
CA SER A 110 -5.47 5.46 -10.90
C SER A 110 -6.96 5.72 -11.08
N TRP A 111 -7.42 5.62 -12.33
CA TRP A 111 -8.80 5.81 -12.74
C TRP A 111 -9.34 4.50 -13.32
N GLY A 112 -10.60 4.21 -13.08
CA GLY A 112 -11.27 3.06 -13.68
C GLY A 112 -11.96 2.17 -12.66
N LEU A 113 -12.72 1.19 -13.15
CA LEU A 113 -13.39 0.20 -12.33
C LEU A 113 -12.37 -0.77 -11.72
N GLN A 114 -11.80 -0.37 -10.59
CA GLN A 114 -10.85 -1.17 -9.81
C GLN A 114 -11.43 -1.35 -8.40
N ALA A 115 -12.30 -2.34 -8.24
CA ALA A 115 -12.80 -2.67 -6.91
C ALA A 115 -11.79 -3.54 -6.17
N GLY A 116 -11.33 -3.11 -5.01
CA GLY A 116 -10.52 -3.92 -4.14
C GLY A 116 -9.29 -3.24 -3.55
N ALA A 117 -8.54 -4.03 -2.81
CA ALA A 117 -7.24 -3.66 -2.26
C ALA A 117 -6.21 -4.70 -2.68
N GLN A 118 -5.01 -4.24 -2.93
CA GLN A 118 -3.84 -5.06 -3.29
C GLN A 118 -2.62 -4.55 -2.53
N SER A 119 -1.75 -5.45 -2.14
CA SER A 119 -0.43 -5.11 -1.66
C SER A 119 0.65 -5.79 -2.48
N TYR A 120 1.76 -5.14 -2.63
CA TYR A 120 2.94 -5.64 -3.35
C TYR A 120 4.19 -4.91 -2.88
N GLY A 121 5.34 -5.48 -3.16
CA GLY A 121 6.61 -4.79 -3.06
C GLY A 121 7.24 -4.59 -4.43
N TYR A 122 8.17 -3.68 -4.53
CA TYR A 122 9.05 -3.60 -5.70
C TYR A 122 10.45 -3.09 -5.34
N VAL A 123 11.41 -3.49 -6.13
CA VAL A 123 12.80 -3.03 -6.06
C VAL A 123 13.16 -2.39 -7.38
N MET A 124 13.77 -1.21 -7.33
CA MET A 124 14.30 -0.52 -8.50
C MET A 124 15.82 -0.47 -8.41
N PHE A 125 16.48 -1.15 -9.34
CA PHE A 125 17.93 -1.11 -9.50
C PHE A 125 18.31 0.07 -10.39
N LEU A 126 19.01 1.05 -9.82
CA LEU A 126 19.53 2.23 -10.51
C LEU A 126 20.90 1.86 -11.08
N MET A 127 20.96 1.62 -12.39
CA MET A 127 22.12 0.97 -13.03
C MET A 127 23.26 1.92 -13.34
N ASN A 128 23.00 3.23 -13.25
CA ASN A 128 24.02 4.26 -13.55
C ASN A 128 23.86 5.49 -12.64
N ASP A 129 24.89 6.31 -12.62
CA ASP A 129 24.91 7.53 -11.81
C ASP A 129 23.89 8.57 -12.26
N LYS A 130 23.46 8.53 -13.52
CA LYS A 130 22.42 9.44 -14.06
C LYS A 130 21.09 9.19 -13.35
N SER A 131 20.64 7.93 -13.28
CA SER A 131 19.39 7.58 -12.60
C SER A 131 19.45 7.81 -11.09
N LEU A 132 20.58 7.50 -10.47
CA LEU A 132 20.81 7.75 -9.04
C LEU A 132 20.76 9.24 -8.71
N ARG A 133 21.50 10.07 -9.43
CA ARG A 133 21.47 11.54 -9.23
C ARG A 133 20.10 12.13 -9.51
N TYR A 134 19.41 11.63 -10.53
CA TYR A 134 18.05 12.09 -10.82
C TYR A 134 17.11 11.83 -9.64
N LEU A 135 17.16 10.64 -9.03
CA LEU A 135 16.38 10.32 -7.84
C LEU A 135 16.72 11.24 -6.66
N GLU A 136 18.00 11.50 -6.43
CA GLU A 136 18.46 12.27 -5.27
C GLU A 136 18.22 13.78 -5.38
N THR A 137 18.22 14.33 -6.60
CA THR A 137 18.16 15.78 -6.84
C THR A 137 16.84 16.29 -7.40
N SER A 138 16.00 15.43 -7.97
CA SER A 138 14.71 15.85 -8.50
C SER A 138 13.70 16.16 -7.40
N GLN A 139 12.70 16.97 -7.73
CA GLN A 139 11.53 17.25 -6.86
C GLN A 139 10.51 16.10 -6.84
N GLY A 140 10.93 14.93 -7.24
CA GLY A 140 10.17 13.70 -7.38
C GLY A 140 10.35 13.11 -8.78
N TRP A 141 10.50 11.80 -8.83
CA TRP A 141 10.63 11.04 -10.07
C TRP A 141 9.30 10.37 -10.41
N GLU A 142 8.67 10.81 -11.48
CA GLU A 142 7.52 10.12 -12.05
C GLU A 142 8.03 9.00 -12.96
N VAL A 143 7.69 7.76 -12.63
CA VAL A 143 8.09 6.58 -13.40
C VAL A 143 7.40 6.62 -14.77
N GLY A 144 8.20 6.62 -15.83
CA GLY A 144 7.74 6.86 -17.20
C GLY A 144 8.13 8.24 -17.74
N ALA A 145 8.58 9.16 -16.87
CA ALA A 145 9.17 10.44 -17.25
C ALA A 145 10.57 10.56 -16.64
N GLY A 146 11.56 11.01 -17.39
CA GLY A 146 12.96 11.09 -16.95
C GLY A 146 13.76 9.85 -17.32
N PRO A 147 14.63 9.32 -16.45
CA PRO A 147 15.41 8.12 -16.72
C PRO A 147 14.53 6.93 -17.09
N ASN A 148 14.97 6.13 -18.04
CA ASN A 148 14.22 4.98 -18.52
C ASN A 148 14.16 3.87 -17.45
N VAL A 149 12.95 3.45 -17.10
CA VAL A 149 12.69 2.33 -16.16
C VAL A 149 12.10 1.16 -16.94
N VAL A 150 12.78 0.03 -16.89
CA VAL A 150 12.28 -1.24 -17.45
C VAL A 150 11.66 -2.06 -16.35
N VAL A 151 10.36 -2.34 -16.47
CA VAL A 151 9.67 -3.23 -15.51
C VAL A 151 9.92 -4.68 -15.91
N ILE A 152 10.47 -5.45 -14.98
CA ILE A 152 10.80 -6.84 -15.20
C ILE A 152 9.66 -7.73 -14.73
N ASN A 153 9.14 -8.52 -15.64
CA ASN A 153 8.27 -9.65 -15.37
C ASN A 153 8.97 -10.96 -15.80
N ASP A 154 8.35 -12.10 -15.54
CA ASP A 154 8.93 -13.41 -15.85
C ASP A 154 9.30 -13.59 -17.34
N GLY A 155 8.53 -12.96 -18.24
CA GLY A 155 8.81 -13.01 -19.68
C GLY A 155 10.04 -12.19 -20.06
N VAL A 156 10.12 -10.98 -19.54
CA VAL A 156 11.25 -10.06 -19.78
C VAL A 156 12.52 -10.61 -19.12
N ALA A 157 12.43 -11.16 -17.90
CA ALA A 157 13.57 -11.73 -17.18
C ALA A 157 14.30 -12.82 -17.98
N LYS A 158 13.56 -13.63 -18.75
CA LYS A 158 14.13 -14.70 -19.60
C LYS A 158 14.91 -14.19 -20.80
N SER A 159 14.63 -12.96 -21.24
CA SER A 159 15.30 -12.33 -22.41
C SER A 159 16.48 -11.45 -22.01
N LEU A 160 16.65 -11.15 -20.73
CA LEU A 160 17.73 -10.30 -20.25
C LEU A 160 19.06 -11.03 -20.25
N THR A 161 20.03 -10.43 -20.91
CA THR A 161 21.44 -10.83 -20.89
C THR A 161 22.27 -9.63 -20.45
N SER A 162 23.50 -9.87 -20.02
CA SER A 162 24.43 -8.81 -19.63
C SER A 162 24.66 -7.76 -20.74
N THR A 163 24.45 -8.14 -22.00
CA THR A 163 24.61 -7.26 -23.18
C THR A 163 23.34 -6.49 -23.52
N THR A 164 22.17 -6.86 -22.97
CA THR A 164 20.88 -6.19 -23.24
C THR A 164 20.46 -5.24 -22.11
N LEU A 165 21.25 -5.07 -21.06
CA LEU A 165 20.99 -4.15 -19.95
C LEU A 165 21.32 -2.71 -20.35
N THR A 166 20.43 -2.08 -21.16
CA THR A 166 20.59 -0.71 -21.64
C THR A 166 19.72 0.31 -20.92
N GLY A 167 18.85 -0.13 -20.01
CA GLY A 167 17.98 0.74 -19.21
C GLY A 167 18.74 1.50 -18.13
N ASP A 168 18.26 2.70 -17.81
CA ASP A 168 18.79 3.49 -16.69
C ASP A 168 18.45 2.84 -15.34
N ALA A 169 17.27 2.22 -15.26
CA ALA A 169 16.80 1.50 -14.08
C ALA A 169 15.95 0.27 -14.45
N TYR A 170 15.93 -0.71 -13.57
CA TYR A 170 15.13 -1.94 -13.70
C TYR A 170 14.32 -2.17 -12.44
N ALA A 171 13.01 -2.37 -12.59
CA ALA A 171 12.10 -2.57 -11.49
C ALA A 171 11.56 -4.02 -11.46
N PHE A 172 11.67 -4.67 -10.32
CA PHE A 172 11.13 -6.00 -10.04
C PHE A 172 9.99 -5.87 -9.03
N THR A 173 8.83 -6.42 -9.35
CA THR A 173 7.72 -6.54 -8.42
C THR A 173 7.72 -7.90 -7.74
N PHE A 174 7.30 -7.97 -6.49
CA PHE A 174 7.26 -9.19 -5.69
C PHE A 174 6.15 -9.15 -4.63
N ALA A 175 5.89 -10.29 -4.01
CA ALA A 175 4.95 -10.44 -2.89
C ALA A 175 3.55 -9.86 -3.16
N GLN A 176 3.03 -10.03 -4.37
CA GLN A 176 1.69 -9.58 -4.74
C GLN A 176 0.63 -10.35 -3.97
N GLN A 177 -0.30 -9.61 -3.36
CA GLN A 177 -1.48 -10.14 -2.67
C GLN A 177 -2.70 -9.31 -3.06
N GLY A 178 -3.84 -9.97 -3.27
CA GLY A 178 -5.10 -9.33 -3.65
C GLY A 178 -5.56 -9.67 -5.08
N LEU A 179 -6.71 -9.13 -5.47
CA LEU A 179 -7.47 -9.55 -6.66
C LEU A 179 -7.18 -8.74 -7.94
N MET A 180 -6.15 -7.92 -7.98
CA MET A 180 -5.88 -7.13 -9.19
C MET A 180 -5.06 -7.92 -10.21
N ALA A 181 -5.56 -8.00 -11.44
CA ALA A 181 -4.98 -8.80 -12.51
C ALA A 181 -3.71 -8.19 -13.14
N SER A 182 -3.47 -6.90 -12.98
CA SER A 182 -2.29 -6.22 -13.55
C SER A 182 -1.67 -5.25 -12.56
N LEU A 183 -0.37 -5.31 -12.44
CA LEU A 183 0.42 -4.39 -11.65
C LEU A 183 1.31 -3.54 -12.58
N SER A 184 1.15 -2.23 -12.49
CA SER A 184 2.05 -1.28 -13.13
C SER A 184 2.52 -0.27 -12.08
N ILE A 185 3.81 0.04 -12.12
CA ILE A 185 4.40 1.13 -11.37
C ILE A 185 4.51 2.42 -12.20
N GLU A 186 4.18 2.37 -13.49
CA GLU A 186 4.15 3.54 -14.36
C GLU A 186 3.21 4.60 -13.82
N GLY A 187 3.61 5.86 -13.90
CA GLY A 187 2.87 6.99 -13.34
C GLY A 187 2.98 7.12 -11.82
N SER A 188 3.72 6.23 -11.15
CA SER A 188 4.04 6.43 -9.73
C SER A 188 5.04 7.55 -9.57
N LYS A 189 4.79 8.45 -8.62
CA LYS A 189 5.72 9.51 -8.24
C LYS A 189 6.51 9.07 -7.01
N ILE A 190 7.82 9.03 -7.17
CA ILE A 190 8.78 8.69 -6.11
C ILE A 190 9.37 9.99 -5.58
N SER A 191 9.23 10.26 -4.30
CA SER A 191 9.70 11.48 -3.66
C SER A 191 10.47 11.18 -2.38
N LYS A 192 11.49 11.99 -2.10
CA LYS A 192 12.27 11.89 -0.86
C LYS A 192 11.42 12.29 0.34
N ILE A 193 11.54 11.55 1.42
CA ILE A 193 10.88 11.83 2.70
C ILE A 193 11.90 11.91 3.84
N GLN A 194 11.52 12.57 4.92
CA GLN A 194 12.27 12.58 6.17
C GLN A 194 11.79 11.45 7.08
N ARG A 195 12.73 10.73 7.69
CA ARG A 195 12.49 9.66 8.66
C ARG A 195 13.49 9.73 9.81
#